data_831c82c9de7a3c927eead41b28c8ac57
#
_entry.id   831c82c9de7a3c927eead41b28c8ac57
#
_cell.length_a   1.000
_cell.length_b   1.000
_cell.length_c   1.000
_cell.angle_alpha   90.00
_cell.angle_beta   90.00
_cell.angle_gamma   90.00
#
_symmetry.space_group_name_H-M   'P 1'
#
loop_
_entity.id
_entity.type
_entity.pdbx_description
1 polymer ?
#
loop_
_entity_poly.entity_id
_entity_poly.type
_entity_poly.pdbx_seq_one_letter_code
_entity_poly.pdbx_strand_id
1 'polypeptide(L)'
;MAVTALALRALGLGDLLTAVPALRALRRAGLRVALAAPAWLREVAALTGAVDRFHPTADLDGLSWDGPLDLAVNLHGRGPRSHEALLALGPERLWAYAHPDLGELKGPEWDENEHEVARWCRLVSWYGVHADPADLGLRVPRVRRPPPGTVIVHPGGKGTARRWPPERFAEVARELSRRGHPVVFTGDARERPLALRVATAAHLPPSAVLAGRTSPRALCGLVAHSRLLVTTDTGIAHLATAY
;
A
#
# COMPACT_ATOMS: atom_id res chain seq x y z
N MET A 1 27.84 -0.07 14.04
CA MET A 1 27.02 0.54 12.95
C MET A 1 25.57 0.11 13.16
N ALA A 2 24.56 0.87 12.69
CA ALA A 2 23.18 0.46 12.81
C ALA A 2 22.90 -0.72 11.85
N VAL A 3 22.21 -1.76 12.34
CA VAL A 3 21.82 -2.95 11.58
C VAL A 3 20.85 -2.57 10.46
N THR A 4 21.14 -2.99 9.23
CA THR A 4 20.26 -2.74 8.08
C THR A 4 19.27 -3.89 7.91
N ALA A 5 17.98 -3.58 7.91
CA ALA A 5 16.90 -4.52 7.65
C ALA A 5 16.30 -4.26 6.26
N LEU A 6 16.42 -5.22 5.35
CA LEU A 6 15.74 -5.19 4.06
C LEU A 6 14.35 -5.82 4.22
N ALA A 7 13.31 -5.00 4.21
CA ALA A 7 11.93 -5.45 4.22
C ALA A 7 11.43 -5.61 2.77
N LEU A 8 10.96 -6.81 2.42
CA LEU A 8 10.42 -7.11 1.10
C LEU A 8 8.90 -6.94 1.10
N ARG A 9 8.38 -6.06 0.22
CA ARG A 9 6.93 -5.87 -0.03
C ARG A 9 6.69 -5.46 -1.49
N ALA A 10 7.09 -6.31 -2.44
CA ALA A 10 6.98 -6.05 -3.88
C ALA A 10 5.54 -6.27 -4.40
N LEU A 11 4.57 -5.55 -3.83
CA LEU A 11 3.13 -5.68 -4.09
C LEU A 11 2.47 -4.31 -4.32
N GLY A 12 1.14 -4.22 -4.17
CA GLY A 12 0.38 -3.00 -4.43
C GLY A 12 0.35 -1.97 -3.29
N LEU A 13 -0.43 -0.90 -3.50
CA LEU A 13 -0.60 0.18 -2.52
C LEU A 13 -1.19 -0.33 -1.20
N GLY A 14 -2.29 -1.08 -1.27
CA GLY A 14 -2.93 -1.63 -0.06
C GLY A 14 -1.98 -2.51 0.74
N ASP A 15 -1.22 -3.35 0.03
CA ASP A 15 -0.23 -4.23 0.65
C ASP A 15 0.87 -3.44 1.38
N LEU A 16 1.38 -2.35 0.79
CA LEU A 16 2.34 -1.47 1.47
C LEU A 16 1.73 -0.88 2.74
N LEU A 17 0.49 -0.39 2.65
CA LEU A 17 -0.17 0.30 3.77
C LEU A 17 -0.44 -0.63 4.94
N THR A 18 -0.79 -1.89 4.69
CA THR A 18 -0.96 -2.89 5.77
C THR A 18 0.35 -3.24 6.48
N ALA A 19 1.50 -3.02 5.87
CA ALA A 19 2.81 -3.27 6.46
C ALA A 19 3.40 -2.07 7.24
N VAL A 20 2.77 -0.89 7.19
CA VAL A 20 3.29 0.34 7.84
C VAL A 20 3.57 0.17 9.33
N PRO A 21 2.68 -0.43 10.14
CA PRO A 21 2.95 -0.63 11.57
C PRO A 21 4.20 -1.47 11.83
N ALA A 22 4.40 -2.55 11.08
CA ALA A 22 5.60 -3.40 11.18
C ALA A 22 6.88 -2.65 10.76
N LEU A 23 6.85 -1.91 9.65
CA LEU A 23 8.00 -1.10 9.20
C LEU A 23 8.39 -0.04 10.24
N ARG A 24 7.41 0.62 10.87
CA ARG A 24 7.66 1.59 11.94
C ARG A 24 8.23 0.94 13.20
N ALA A 25 7.73 -0.26 13.54
CA ALA A 25 8.23 -1.02 14.66
C ALA A 25 9.71 -1.37 14.46
N LEU A 26 10.10 -1.86 13.29
CA LEU A 26 11.51 -2.13 12.94
C LEU A 26 12.37 -0.87 13.12
N ARG A 27 11.91 0.27 12.64
CA ARG A 27 12.63 1.53 12.79
C ARG A 27 12.75 1.99 14.23
N ARG A 28 11.67 1.87 15.03
CA ARG A 28 11.69 2.20 16.48
C ARG A 28 12.64 1.28 17.27
N ALA A 29 12.82 0.04 16.81
CA ALA A 29 13.79 -0.89 17.37
C ALA A 29 15.26 -0.54 17.02
N GLY A 30 15.52 0.59 16.36
CA GLY A 30 16.85 1.05 16.01
C GLY A 30 17.41 0.48 14.70
N LEU A 31 16.61 -0.23 13.92
CA LEU A 31 17.04 -0.76 12.62
C LEU A 31 16.98 0.33 11.53
N ARG A 32 17.93 0.30 10.60
CA ARG A 32 17.84 1.06 9.35
C ARG A 32 16.99 0.28 8.36
N VAL A 33 15.80 0.78 8.06
CA VAL A 33 14.83 0.09 7.23
C VAL A 33 15.06 0.43 5.75
N ALA A 34 15.47 -0.56 4.97
CA ALA A 34 15.41 -0.54 3.52
C ALA A 34 14.14 -1.27 3.06
N LEU A 35 13.33 -0.65 2.21
CA LEU A 35 12.11 -1.25 1.68
C LEU A 35 12.28 -1.63 0.22
N ALA A 36 12.19 -2.92 -0.10
CA ALA A 36 12.10 -3.45 -1.46
C ALA A 36 10.64 -3.48 -1.90
N ALA A 37 10.28 -2.59 -2.84
CA ALA A 37 8.91 -2.43 -3.33
C ALA A 37 8.88 -1.83 -4.75
N PRO A 38 7.76 -1.91 -5.50
CA PRO A 38 7.61 -1.30 -6.81
C PRO A 38 7.95 0.19 -6.82
N ALA A 39 8.72 0.62 -7.81
CA ALA A 39 9.27 1.98 -7.90
C ALA A 39 8.21 3.10 -7.74
N TRP A 40 6.99 2.87 -8.23
CA TRP A 40 5.88 3.83 -8.15
C TRP A 40 5.38 4.09 -6.71
N LEU A 41 5.69 3.19 -5.76
CA LEU A 41 5.34 3.35 -4.34
C LEU A 41 6.34 4.21 -3.54
N ARG A 42 7.47 4.62 -4.12
CA ARG A 42 8.51 5.41 -3.45
C ARG A 42 7.97 6.63 -2.72
N GLU A 43 7.09 7.39 -3.36
CA GLU A 43 6.51 8.60 -2.76
C GLU A 43 5.62 8.28 -1.56
N VAL A 44 4.86 7.19 -1.61
CA VAL A 44 4.01 6.73 -0.48
C VAL A 44 4.88 6.18 0.65
N ALA A 45 5.90 5.38 0.32
CA ALA A 45 6.85 4.85 1.30
C ALA A 45 7.53 5.97 2.12
N ALA A 46 7.88 7.08 1.48
CA ALA A 46 8.43 8.25 2.17
C ALA A 46 7.44 8.88 3.16
N LEU A 47 6.12 8.82 2.90
CA LEU A 47 5.08 9.34 3.80
C LEU A 47 4.87 8.47 5.04
N THR A 48 5.29 7.21 5.02
CA THR A 48 5.23 6.33 6.20
C THR A 48 6.11 6.82 7.35
N GLY A 49 7.20 7.53 7.04
CA GLY A 49 8.22 7.91 8.00
C GLY A 49 9.02 6.73 8.57
N ALA A 50 8.87 5.54 7.99
CA ALA A 50 9.50 4.31 8.47
C ALA A 50 10.67 3.84 7.60
N VAL A 51 10.79 4.34 6.37
CA VAL A 51 11.75 3.86 5.37
C VAL A 51 12.93 4.83 5.27
N ASP A 52 14.13 4.33 5.54
CA ASP A 52 15.39 5.09 5.43
C ASP A 52 16.00 4.98 4.01
N ARG A 53 15.86 3.81 3.37
CA ARG A 53 16.29 3.56 1.98
C ARG A 53 15.17 2.85 1.21
N PHE A 54 14.82 3.39 0.05
CA PHE A 54 13.88 2.72 -0.86
C PHE A 54 14.66 1.96 -1.95
N HIS A 55 14.44 0.65 -2.02
CA HIS A 55 15.04 -0.24 -3.01
C HIS A 55 13.97 -0.63 -4.04
N PRO A 56 14.02 -0.09 -5.28
CA PRO A 56 13.01 -0.39 -6.27
C PRO A 56 13.15 -1.84 -6.77
N THR A 57 12.07 -2.61 -6.69
CA THR A 57 11.96 -3.93 -7.30
C THR A 57 10.55 -4.11 -7.85
N ALA A 58 10.41 -4.67 -9.04
CA ALA A 58 9.11 -4.89 -9.68
C ALA A 58 8.42 -6.16 -9.15
N ASP A 59 9.21 -7.19 -8.87
CA ASP A 59 8.79 -8.53 -8.49
C ASP A 59 9.91 -9.23 -7.68
N LEU A 60 9.74 -10.54 -7.45
CA LEU A 60 10.72 -11.35 -6.72
C LEU A 60 11.95 -11.68 -7.56
N ASP A 61 11.77 -11.85 -8.87
CA ASP A 61 12.84 -12.31 -9.76
C ASP A 61 13.87 -11.18 -10.03
N GLY A 62 13.45 -9.93 -9.92
CA GLY A 62 14.31 -8.74 -10.02
C GLY A 62 14.90 -8.26 -8.68
N LEU A 63 14.72 -9.01 -7.59
CA LEU A 63 15.24 -8.62 -6.29
C LEU A 63 16.77 -8.80 -6.25
N SER A 64 17.47 -7.73 -5.90
CA SER A 64 18.93 -7.71 -5.76
C SER A 64 19.33 -6.88 -4.54
N TRP A 65 20.54 -7.07 -4.07
CA TRP A 65 21.12 -6.25 -2.99
C TRP A 65 22.63 -6.19 -3.13
N ASP A 66 23.18 -5.01 -2.96
CA ASP A 66 24.61 -4.80 -3.06
C ASP A 66 25.24 -4.69 -1.66
N GLY A 67 26.22 -5.54 -1.39
CA GLY A 67 26.99 -5.58 -0.14
C GLY A 67 26.35 -6.45 0.97
N PRO A 68 26.91 -6.40 2.18
CA PRO A 68 26.44 -7.19 3.31
C PRO A 68 24.99 -6.87 3.69
N LEU A 69 24.23 -7.88 4.07
CA LEU A 69 22.85 -7.76 4.51
C LEU A 69 22.67 -8.42 5.88
N ASP A 70 22.58 -7.62 6.93
CA ASP A 70 22.46 -8.11 8.31
C ASP A 70 21.13 -8.83 8.54
N LEU A 71 20.03 -8.32 7.96
CA LEU A 71 18.69 -8.81 8.19
C LEU A 71 17.81 -8.64 6.96
N ALA A 72 17.17 -9.73 6.53
CA ALA A 72 16.03 -9.69 5.61
C ALA A 72 14.72 -9.92 6.38
N VAL A 73 13.65 -9.17 6.05
CA VAL A 73 12.32 -9.31 6.66
C VAL A 73 11.29 -9.55 5.55
N ASN A 74 10.66 -10.72 5.57
CA ASN A 74 9.64 -11.06 4.57
C ASN A 74 8.26 -10.54 4.97
N LEU A 75 7.91 -9.36 4.50
CA LEU A 75 6.55 -8.80 4.59
C LEU A 75 5.75 -9.04 3.30
N HIS A 76 6.18 -9.95 2.42
CA HIS A 76 5.60 -10.16 1.10
C HIS A 76 4.50 -11.22 1.09
N GLY A 77 4.70 -12.34 1.79
CA GLY A 77 3.74 -13.43 1.80
C GLY A 77 4.22 -14.66 2.56
N ARG A 78 3.45 -15.73 2.39
CA ARG A 78 3.63 -17.02 3.07
C ARG A 78 4.96 -17.73 2.73
N GLY A 79 5.53 -17.47 1.54
CA GLY A 79 6.62 -18.27 0.98
C GLY A 79 6.10 -19.39 0.05
N PRO A 80 6.95 -20.35 -0.41
CA PRO A 80 8.42 -20.35 -0.25
C PRO A 80 9.14 -19.32 -1.13
N ARG A 81 8.61 -18.97 -2.34
CA ARG A 81 9.30 -18.14 -3.34
C ARG A 81 9.86 -16.83 -2.78
N SER A 82 9.10 -16.12 -1.94
CA SER A 82 9.58 -14.87 -1.34
C SER A 82 10.66 -15.08 -0.28
N HIS A 83 10.69 -16.24 0.40
CA HIS A 83 11.76 -16.62 1.31
C HIS A 83 13.03 -16.93 0.53
N GLU A 84 12.92 -17.76 -0.53
CA GLU A 84 14.01 -18.14 -1.41
C GLU A 84 14.66 -16.93 -2.06
N ALA A 85 13.85 -15.99 -2.56
CA ALA A 85 14.35 -14.74 -3.13
C ALA A 85 15.16 -13.90 -2.14
N LEU A 86 14.74 -13.86 -0.86
CA LEU A 86 15.49 -13.18 0.20
C LEU A 86 16.74 -13.96 0.63
N LEU A 87 16.65 -15.28 0.74
CA LEU A 87 17.80 -16.14 1.06
C LEU A 87 18.90 -16.07 0.01
N ALA A 88 18.53 -15.94 -1.27
CA ALA A 88 19.46 -15.77 -2.38
C ALA A 88 20.33 -14.50 -2.27
N LEU A 89 19.90 -13.49 -1.48
CA LEU A 89 20.68 -12.29 -1.21
C LEU A 89 21.76 -12.50 -0.14
N GLY A 90 21.81 -13.67 0.49
CA GLY A 90 22.79 -14.03 1.53
C GLY A 90 22.67 -13.20 2.83
N PRO A 91 21.47 -12.97 3.40
CA PRO A 91 21.34 -12.25 4.65
C PRO A 91 21.92 -13.08 5.82
N GLU A 92 22.49 -12.40 6.84
CA GLU A 92 22.90 -13.08 8.07
C GLU A 92 21.72 -13.68 8.83
N ARG A 93 20.55 -13.02 8.74
CA ARG A 93 19.29 -13.46 9.37
C ARG A 93 18.11 -13.22 8.45
N LEU A 94 17.16 -14.16 8.45
CA LEU A 94 15.86 -13.99 7.79
C LEU A 94 14.73 -14.03 8.83
N TRP A 95 13.90 -13.00 8.87
CA TRP A 95 12.64 -12.97 9.60
C TRP A 95 11.49 -13.23 8.63
N ALA A 96 10.87 -14.37 8.77
CA ALA A 96 9.78 -14.81 7.92
C ALA A 96 8.86 -15.77 8.67
N TYR A 97 7.70 -16.06 8.09
CA TYR A 97 6.83 -17.14 8.57
C TYR A 97 7.48 -18.50 8.33
N ALA A 98 7.22 -19.47 9.21
CA ALA A 98 7.64 -20.84 8.98
C ALA A 98 7.01 -21.38 7.68
N HIS A 99 7.76 -22.22 6.97
CA HIS A 99 7.27 -22.86 5.74
C HIS A 99 7.76 -24.32 5.69
N PRO A 100 6.89 -25.31 5.35
CA PRO A 100 7.26 -26.71 5.34
C PRO A 100 8.48 -27.04 4.46
N ASP A 101 8.59 -26.40 3.29
CA ASP A 101 9.69 -26.61 2.35
C ASP A 101 11.03 -26.01 2.82
N LEU A 102 11.00 -25.22 3.91
CA LEU A 102 12.16 -24.57 4.51
C LEU A 102 12.24 -24.92 6.01
N GLY A 103 12.27 -26.20 6.31
CA GLY A 103 12.12 -26.76 7.67
C GLY A 103 13.09 -26.25 8.74
N GLU A 104 14.24 -25.68 8.37
CA GLU A 104 15.19 -25.04 9.30
C GLU A 104 14.81 -23.60 9.66
N LEU A 105 13.92 -22.97 8.87
CA LEU A 105 13.49 -21.60 9.11
C LEU A 105 12.51 -21.53 10.28
N LYS A 106 12.96 -20.96 11.39
CA LYS A 106 12.12 -20.72 12.57
C LYS A 106 11.37 -19.41 12.42
N GLY A 107 10.04 -19.47 12.57
CA GLY A 107 9.15 -18.31 12.50
C GLY A 107 7.76 -18.67 13.01
N PRO A 108 6.86 -17.69 13.12
CA PRO A 108 5.47 -17.99 13.45
C PRO A 108 4.81 -18.81 12.35
N GLU A 109 3.78 -19.58 12.68
CA GLU A 109 2.97 -20.28 11.69
C GLU A 109 2.10 -19.28 10.90
N TRP A 110 1.87 -19.56 9.61
CA TRP A 110 0.98 -18.76 8.79
C TRP A 110 -0.48 -19.08 9.11
N ASP A 111 -1.29 -18.04 9.36
CA ASP A 111 -2.76 -18.14 9.48
C ASP A 111 -3.42 -17.46 8.27
N GLU A 112 -4.17 -18.21 7.47
CA GLU A 112 -4.87 -17.70 6.29
C GLU A 112 -5.98 -16.70 6.63
N ASN A 113 -6.57 -16.79 7.81
CA ASN A 113 -7.69 -15.97 8.24
C ASN A 113 -7.26 -14.72 9.01
N GLU A 114 -5.96 -14.55 9.26
CA GLU A 114 -5.46 -13.40 9.99
C GLU A 114 -5.52 -12.12 9.15
N HIS A 115 -5.98 -11.03 9.77
CA HIS A 115 -5.98 -9.73 9.12
C HIS A 115 -4.54 -9.28 8.77
N GLU A 116 -4.33 -8.78 7.56
CA GLU A 116 -2.99 -8.45 7.02
C GLU A 116 -2.16 -7.56 7.95
N VAL A 117 -2.74 -6.54 8.57
CA VAL A 117 -2.02 -5.65 9.50
C VAL A 117 -1.55 -6.42 10.75
N ALA A 118 -2.45 -7.22 11.33
CA ALA A 118 -2.12 -8.04 12.50
C ALA A 118 -1.03 -9.06 12.17
N ARG A 119 -1.12 -9.68 11.01
CA ARG A 119 -0.13 -10.63 10.47
C ARG A 119 1.28 -10.05 10.47
N TRP A 120 1.48 -8.89 9.88
CA TRP A 120 2.82 -8.29 9.81
C TRP A 120 3.31 -7.80 11.18
N CYS A 121 2.42 -7.31 12.03
CA CYS A 121 2.76 -6.99 13.41
C CYS A 121 3.18 -8.25 14.20
N ARG A 122 2.44 -9.36 14.07
CA ARG A 122 2.77 -10.63 14.72
C ARG A 122 4.10 -11.19 14.22
N LEU A 123 4.39 -11.08 12.92
CA LEU A 123 5.68 -11.51 12.40
C LEU A 123 6.84 -10.81 13.12
N VAL A 124 6.86 -9.49 13.15
CA VAL A 124 7.98 -8.75 13.77
C VAL A 124 8.00 -8.93 15.29
N SER A 125 6.82 -9.10 15.92
CA SER A 125 6.71 -9.36 17.36
C SER A 125 7.27 -10.73 17.76
N TRP A 126 7.14 -11.73 16.92
CA TRP A 126 7.78 -13.04 17.13
C TRP A 126 9.29 -12.92 17.30
N TYR A 127 9.90 -12.01 16.58
CA TYR A 127 11.33 -11.73 16.65
C TYR A 127 11.71 -10.64 17.66
N GLY A 128 10.79 -10.33 18.59
CA GLY A 128 11.04 -9.43 19.71
C GLY A 128 10.81 -7.93 19.43
N VAL A 129 10.23 -7.56 18.28
CA VAL A 129 9.96 -6.17 17.94
C VAL A 129 8.48 -5.88 18.08
N HIS A 130 8.07 -5.18 19.14
CA HIS A 130 6.68 -4.84 19.38
C HIS A 130 6.13 -3.86 18.32
N ALA A 131 5.01 -4.22 17.69
CA ALA A 131 4.31 -3.41 16.70
C ALA A 131 2.86 -3.15 17.12
N ASP A 132 2.42 -1.91 16.99
CA ASP A 132 1.04 -1.49 17.25
C ASP A 132 0.23 -1.53 15.93
N PRO A 133 -0.76 -2.42 15.78
CA PRO A 133 -1.60 -2.49 14.57
C PRO A 133 -2.37 -1.21 14.26
N ALA A 134 -2.58 -0.32 15.23
CA ALA A 134 -3.26 0.96 15.03
C ALA A 134 -2.36 2.05 14.43
N ASP A 135 -1.03 1.82 14.34
CA ASP A 135 -0.06 2.80 13.84
C ASP A 135 -0.04 2.87 12.29
N LEU A 136 -1.21 3.11 11.68
CA LEU A 136 -1.43 3.14 10.23
C LEU A 136 -1.27 4.53 9.60
N GLY A 137 -1.34 5.61 10.39
CA GLY A 137 -1.42 6.98 9.88
C GLY A 137 -0.23 7.36 9.00
N LEU A 138 -0.45 8.08 7.91
CA LEU A 138 0.58 8.61 7.02
C LEU A 138 0.80 10.11 7.25
N ARG A 139 2.00 10.59 6.94
CA ARG A 139 2.26 12.03 6.88
C ARG A 139 1.45 12.65 5.74
N VAL A 140 0.75 13.75 6.03
CA VAL A 140 0.03 14.49 4.98
C VAL A 140 1.04 15.19 4.06
N PRO A 141 1.04 14.88 2.74
CA PRO A 141 1.99 15.49 1.83
C PRO A 141 1.64 16.95 1.56
N ARG A 142 2.67 17.78 1.38
CA ARG A 142 2.51 19.15 0.89
C ARG A 142 2.20 19.12 -0.60
N VAL A 143 0.94 19.24 -0.96
CA VAL A 143 0.41 19.30 -2.33
C VAL A 143 -0.71 20.33 -2.40
N ARG A 144 -1.11 20.70 -3.63
CA ARG A 144 -2.30 21.55 -3.82
C ARG A 144 -3.52 20.84 -3.24
N ARG A 145 -4.23 21.52 -2.35
CA ARG A 145 -5.47 20.99 -1.76
C ARG A 145 -6.61 21.04 -2.77
N PRO A 146 -7.48 20.03 -2.80
CA PRO A 146 -8.72 20.10 -3.55
C PRO A 146 -9.67 21.16 -2.95
N PRO A 147 -10.72 21.57 -3.68
CA PRO A 147 -11.79 22.38 -3.11
C PRO A 147 -12.36 21.75 -1.82
N PRO A 148 -12.75 22.56 -0.81
CA PRO A 148 -13.39 22.04 0.39
C PRO A 148 -14.63 21.21 0.06
N GLY A 149 -14.84 20.11 0.82
CA GLY A 149 -15.97 19.22 0.60
C GLY A 149 -15.83 18.26 -0.58
N THR A 150 -14.65 18.19 -1.22
CA THR A 150 -14.40 17.27 -2.35
C THR A 150 -14.69 15.83 -1.97
N VAL A 151 -15.41 15.14 -2.86
CA VAL A 151 -15.68 13.71 -2.82
C VAL A 151 -14.87 13.02 -3.91
N ILE A 152 -14.23 11.93 -3.55
CA ILE A 152 -13.51 11.06 -4.47
C ILE A 152 -14.38 9.86 -4.80
N VAL A 153 -14.54 9.56 -6.09
CA VAL A 153 -15.14 8.34 -6.61
C VAL A 153 -14.04 7.54 -7.31
N HIS A 154 -13.78 6.32 -6.84
CA HIS A 154 -12.78 5.42 -7.42
C HIS A 154 -13.45 4.13 -7.89
N PRO A 155 -13.91 4.07 -9.15
CA PRO A 155 -14.68 2.94 -9.67
C PRO A 155 -13.82 1.75 -10.10
N GLY A 156 -12.49 1.93 -10.12
CA GLY A 156 -11.51 0.91 -10.49
C GLY A 156 -11.33 -0.17 -9.44
N GLY A 157 -10.51 -1.16 -9.76
CA GLY A 157 -10.13 -2.23 -8.85
C GLY A 157 -9.71 -3.50 -9.59
N LYS A 158 -8.85 -4.29 -8.93
CA LYS A 158 -8.40 -5.59 -9.45
C LYS A 158 -9.49 -6.65 -9.22
N GLY A 159 -9.77 -7.42 -10.27
CA GLY A 159 -10.73 -8.54 -10.23
C GLY A 159 -12.19 -8.13 -10.42
N THR A 160 -12.90 -8.89 -11.24
CA THR A 160 -14.30 -8.61 -11.61
C THR A 160 -15.26 -8.79 -10.43
N ALA A 161 -15.00 -9.75 -9.54
CA ALA A 161 -15.85 -10.03 -8.37
C ALA A 161 -15.88 -8.89 -7.32
N ARG A 162 -14.89 -7.99 -7.36
CA ARG A 162 -14.80 -6.84 -6.44
C ARG A 162 -15.31 -5.54 -7.08
N ARG A 163 -15.84 -5.58 -8.31
CA ARG A 163 -16.30 -4.38 -9.01
C ARG A 163 -17.77 -4.13 -8.74
N TRP A 164 -18.07 -2.93 -8.28
CA TRP A 164 -19.44 -2.44 -8.24
C TRP A 164 -19.82 -1.91 -9.63
N PRO A 165 -21.10 -2.06 -10.09
CA PRO A 165 -21.52 -1.62 -11.40
C PRO A 165 -21.22 -0.13 -11.65
N PRO A 166 -20.68 0.25 -12.81
CA PRO A 166 -20.37 1.65 -13.14
C PRO A 166 -21.58 2.59 -13.00
N GLU A 167 -22.77 2.08 -13.32
CA GLU A 167 -24.04 2.82 -13.25
C GLU A 167 -24.36 3.24 -11.81
N ARG A 168 -24.07 2.37 -10.83
CA ARG A 168 -24.25 2.66 -9.41
C ARG A 168 -23.28 3.72 -8.90
N PHE A 169 -22.02 3.66 -9.35
CA PHE A 169 -21.07 4.75 -9.07
C PHE A 169 -21.54 6.07 -9.65
N ALA A 170 -22.12 6.06 -10.86
CA ALA A 170 -22.65 7.26 -11.52
C ALA A 170 -23.85 7.84 -10.77
N GLU A 171 -24.79 7.01 -10.31
CA GLU A 171 -25.94 7.43 -9.49
C GLU A 171 -25.48 8.15 -8.23
N VAL A 172 -24.53 7.56 -7.49
CA VAL A 172 -23.96 8.14 -6.25
C VAL A 172 -23.22 9.45 -6.55
N ALA A 173 -22.39 9.47 -7.60
CA ALA A 173 -21.63 10.65 -7.99
C ALA A 173 -22.55 11.81 -8.38
N ARG A 174 -23.62 11.53 -9.13
CA ARG A 174 -24.64 12.51 -9.52
C ARG A 174 -25.35 13.11 -8.31
N GLU A 175 -25.78 12.26 -7.38
CA GLU A 175 -26.48 12.72 -6.18
C GLU A 175 -25.58 13.58 -5.29
N LEU A 176 -24.31 13.18 -5.10
CA LEU A 176 -23.35 13.97 -4.34
C LEU A 176 -23.08 15.33 -5.00
N SER A 177 -22.94 15.36 -6.32
CA SER A 177 -22.79 16.60 -7.07
C SER A 177 -24.02 17.51 -6.97
N ARG A 178 -25.24 16.94 -7.05
CA ARG A 178 -26.51 17.67 -6.88
C ARG A 178 -26.63 18.28 -5.48
N ARG A 179 -26.01 17.68 -4.47
CA ARG A 179 -25.90 18.22 -3.10
C ARG A 179 -24.81 19.28 -2.93
N GLY A 180 -24.17 19.71 -4.03
CA GLY A 180 -23.15 20.76 -4.03
C GLY A 180 -21.73 20.30 -3.68
N HIS A 181 -21.46 19.00 -3.63
CA HIS A 181 -20.11 18.50 -3.42
C HIS A 181 -19.30 18.51 -4.72
N PRO A 182 -18.07 19.05 -4.73
CA PRO A 182 -17.13 18.82 -5.83
C PRO A 182 -16.81 17.33 -5.92
N VAL A 183 -17.08 16.67 -7.05
CA VAL A 183 -16.82 15.25 -7.27
C VAL A 183 -15.66 15.10 -8.24
N VAL A 184 -14.68 14.24 -7.89
CA VAL A 184 -13.56 13.87 -8.75
C VAL A 184 -13.45 12.36 -8.87
N PHE A 185 -13.01 11.87 -10.04
CA PHE A 185 -12.85 10.46 -10.31
C PHE A 185 -11.36 10.10 -10.36
N THR A 186 -10.94 9.11 -9.57
CA THR A 186 -9.56 8.64 -9.53
C THR A 186 -9.43 7.23 -10.11
N GLY A 187 -8.21 6.83 -10.40
CA GLY A 187 -7.84 5.55 -10.98
C GLY A 187 -6.46 5.63 -11.60
N ASP A 188 -5.91 4.48 -12.02
CA ASP A 188 -4.70 4.46 -12.85
C ASP A 188 -5.02 4.84 -14.32
N ALA A 189 -4.00 4.84 -15.18
CA ALA A 189 -4.17 5.17 -16.61
C ALA A 189 -5.06 4.15 -17.35
N ARG A 190 -5.05 2.88 -16.94
CA ARG A 190 -5.86 1.80 -17.54
C ARG A 190 -7.33 1.92 -17.12
N GLU A 191 -7.59 2.48 -15.94
CA GLU A 191 -8.92 2.69 -15.37
C GLU A 191 -9.56 4.00 -15.88
N ARG A 192 -8.80 4.85 -16.55
CA ARG A 192 -9.31 6.13 -17.07
C ARG A 192 -10.55 5.99 -17.99
N PRO A 193 -10.65 5.03 -18.92
CA PRO A 193 -11.86 4.83 -19.72
C PRO A 193 -13.09 4.52 -18.87
N LEU A 194 -12.94 3.71 -17.81
CA LEU A 194 -14.00 3.42 -16.85
C LEU A 194 -14.42 4.68 -16.10
N ALA A 195 -13.47 5.45 -15.57
CA ALA A 195 -13.73 6.68 -14.84
C ALA A 195 -14.46 7.71 -15.72
N LEU A 196 -14.09 7.83 -17.01
CA LEU A 196 -14.79 8.69 -17.98
C LEU A 196 -16.23 8.25 -18.23
N ARG A 197 -16.48 6.94 -18.41
CA ARG A 197 -17.85 6.41 -18.56
C ARG A 197 -18.71 6.74 -17.34
N VAL A 198 -18.19 6.54 -16.13
CA VAL A 198 -18.91 6.86 -14.89
C VAL A 198 -19.19 8.37 -14.79
N ALA A 199 -18.21 9.21 -15.09
CA ALA A 199 -18.38 10.68 -15.08
C ALA A 199 -19.45 11.13 -16.08
N THR A 200 -19.42 10.63 -17.32
CA THR A 200 -20.42 10.92 -18.34
C THR A 200 -21.83 10.50 -17.91
N ALA A 201 -21.97 9.27 -17.38
CA ALA A 201 -23.25 8.77 -16.87
C ALA A 201 -23.75 9.56 -15.65
N ALA A 202 -22.85 10.17 -14.88
CA ALA A 202 -23.18 11.08 -13.78
C ALA A 202 -23.48 12.51 -14.22
N HIS A 203 -23.40 12.84 -15.50
CA HIS A 203 -23.49 14.19 -16.07
C HIS A 203 -22.42 15.16 -15.55
N LEU A 204 -21.23 14.63 -15.27
CA LEU A 204 -20.09 15.40 -14.79
C LEU A 204 -19.05 15.60 -15.92
N PRO A 205 -18.33 16.74 -15.92
CA PRO A 205 -17.42 17.06 -17.01
C PRO A 205 -16.17 16.17 -17.00
N PRO A 206 -15.54 15.92 -18.17
CA PRO A 206 -14.29 15.15 -18.26
C PRO A 206 -13.14 15.72 -17.42
N SER A 207 -13.17 17.03 -17.08
CA SER A 207 -12.21 17.67 -16.18
C SER A 207 -12.25 17.16 -14.75
N ALA A 208 -13.37 16.56 -14.32
CA ALA A 208 -13.49 15.90 -13.03
C ALA A 208 -12.70 14.56 -12.98
N VAL A 209 -12.27 14.02 -14.14
CA VAL A 209 -11.58 12.74 -14.21
C VAL A 209 -10.07 12.93 -14.07
N LEU A 210 -9.56 12.61 -12.90
CA LEU A 210 -8.15 12.64 -12.52
C LEU A 210 -7.42 11.29 -12.76
N ALA A 211 -8.14 10.23 -13.11
CA ALA A 211 -7.56 8.91 -13.38
C ALA A 211 -6.42 8.99 -14.39
N GLY A 212 -5.26 8.40 -14.08
CA GLY A 212 -4.03 8.45 -14.86
C GLY A 212 -3.32 9.82 -14.89
N ARG A 213 -3.78 10.80 -14.07
CA ARG A 213 -3.21 12.16 -14.02
C ARG A 213 -2.71 12.57 -12.63
N THR A 214 -2.80 11.70 -11.65
CA THR A 214 -2.32 11.92 -10.29
C THR A 214 -1.12 11.05 -9.99
N SER A 215 -0.03 11.65 -9.48
CA SER A 215 1.05 10.86 -8.87
C SER A 215 0.56 10.23 -7.56
N PRO A 216 1.23 9.18 -7.06
CA PRO A 216 0.91 8.58 -5.77
C PRO A 216 0.89 9.60 -4.63
N ARG A 217 1.84 10.54 -4.61
CA ARG A 217 1.89 11.62 -3.63
C ARG A 217 0.69 12.57 -3.74
N ALA A 218 0.29 12.93 -4.96
CA ALA A 218 -0.88 13.78 -5.20
C ALA A 218 -2.17 13.07 -4.78
N LEU A 219 -2.27 11.75 -5.02
CA LEU A 219 -3.40 10.93 -4.57
C LEU A 219 -3.48 10.90 -3.04
N CYS A 220 -2.37 10.71 -2.33
CA CYS A 220 -2.31 10.78 -0.87
C CYS A 220 -2.85 12.14 -0.36
N GLY A 221 -2.42 13.25 -0.95
CA GLY A 221 -2.91 14.57 -0.55
C GLY A 221 -4.36 14.80 -0.89
N LEU A 222 -4.84 14.28 -2.02
CA LEU A 222 -6.26 14.35 -2.40
C LEU A 222 -7.12 13.60 -1.36
N VAL A 223 -6.74 12.39 -0.98
CA VAL A 223 -7.45 11.58 0.04
C VAL A 223 -7.43 12.27 1.39
N ALA A 224 -6.25 12.74 1.85
CA ALA A 224 -6.08 13.40 3.14
C ALA A 224 -6.95 14.67 3.31
N HIS A 225 -7.36 15.31 2.20
CA HIS A 225 -8.15 16.54 2.23
C HIS A 225 -9.56 16.35 1.63
N SER A 226 -9.95 15.14 1.29
CA SER A 226 -11.31 14.85 0.82
C SER A 226 -12.28 14.72 1.98
N ARG A 227 -13.56 14.98 1.71
CA ARG A 227 -14.65 14.74 2.65
C ARG A 227 -15.06 13.28 2.70
N LEU A 228 -15.01 12.61 1.54
CA LEU A 228 -15.52 11.25 1.37
C LEU A 228 -14.78 10.55 0.23
N LEU A 229 -14.51 9.27 0.42
CA LEU A 229 -14.09 8.35 -0.63
C LEU A 229 -15.18 7.30 -0.86
N VAL A 230 -15.62 7.16 -2.11
CA VAL A 230 -16.52 6.10 -2.57
C VAL A 230 -15.71 5.14 -3.44
N THR A 231 -15.50 3.94 -2.99
CA THR A 231 -14.70 2.92 -3.66
C THR A 231 -15.15 1.52 -3.27
N THR A 232 -14.62 0.52 -3.94
CA THR A 232 -14.69 -0.88 -3.51
C THR A 232 -13.42 -1.27 -2.75
N ASP A 233 -13.23 -2.56 -2.45
CA ASP A 233 -12.02 -3.08 -1.80
C ASP A 233 -10.80 -2.95 -2.73
N THR A 234 -10.06 -1.86 -2.56
CA THR A 234 -8.87 -1.49 -3.36
C THR A 234 -7.83 -0.77 -2.51
N GLY A 235 -6.63 -0.60 -3.06
CA GLY A 235 -5.53 0.07 -2.34
C GLY A 235 -5.86 1.49 -1.85
N ILE A 236 -6.77 2.21 -2.50
CA ILE A 236 -7.18 3.55 -2.07
C ILE A 236 -8.09 3.51 -0.83
N ALA A 237 -8.83 2.41 -0.61
CA ALA A 237 -9.60 2.23 0.63
C ALA A 237 -8.65 2.17 1.84
N HIS A 238 -7.56 1.40 1.73
CA HIS A 238 -6.51 1.39 2.75
C HIS A 238 -5.83 2.76 2.93
N LEU A 239 -5.72 3.54 1.85
CA LEU A 239 -5.18 4.90 1.95
C LEU A 239 -6.10 5.83 2.75
N ALA A 240 -7.41 5.67 2.63
CA ALA A 240 -8.37 6.47 3.39
C ALA A 240 -8.33 6.16 4.90
N THR A 241 -8.01 4.93 5.29
CA THR A 241 -7.82 4.58 6.72
C THR A 241 -6.55 5.17 7.32
N ALA A 242 -5.62 5.67 6.50
CA ALA A 242 -4.37 6.28 6.95
C ALA A 242 -4.48 7.79 7.22
N TYR A 243 -5.64 8.40 6.95
CA TYR A 243 -5.93 9.84 7.08
C TYR A 243 -7.26 10.09 7.79
#